data_71ee1fcf3a1fa3aaca94cbaf0806d1ab
#
_entry.id   71ee1fcf3a1fa3aaca94cbaf0806d1ab
#
_cell.length_a   1.000
_cell.length_b   1.000
_cell.length_c   1.000
_cell.angle_alpha   90.00
_cell.angle_beta   90.00
_cell.angle_gamma   90.00
#
_symmetry.space_group_name_H-M   'P 1'
#
loop_
_entity.id
_entity.type
_entity.pdbx_description
1 polymer ?
#
loop_
_entity_poly.entity_id
_entity_poly.type
_entity_poly.pdbx_seq_one_letter_code
_entity_poly.pdbx_strand_id
1 'polypeptide(L)'
;MSSDALGERIREIQHPLRDVDDLDPLLERIGDARLVLLGEASHGTSEYYTWRHRVSERLIREKGFSFIAVEGDWPDCYRVNRYVKGWRDSGGSAREVLHTFDRWPTWMWANEEVVALAEWMREWNDGRPEESRVGFYGLDVYSLWDSMDAVQRYLERVDPEAARRARRSYACFDPYAGNEQEYAMATALVPTSCEQEAVSILMELRRRAPNYREDGREAYFNAEQNALVARNAEMYYRTMVRGGPTSWNVRDTHMVETLSRLLAHHGPEAKAIVWEHNTHIGDARATTMARSGLVNVGQLAREQWGDDVVLVGFSSHRGSVIAGEEWGAPMQRMPVPPAREGSWEAILHETGAEDRLIFTDGLEDAEGGTDPLGHRAIGVVYDPAAERFGNYVPTVMPLRYDALLYIDETRALRPLHMEEARREGELPETFPSGM
;
A
#
# COMPACT_ATOMS: atom_id res chain seq x y z
N MET A 1 -29.77 8.48 21.58
CA MET A 1 -29.13 9.43 22.54
C MET A 1 -27.61 9.51 22.31
N SER A 2 -26.86 8.41 22.26
CA SER A 2 -25.39 8.42 21.99
C SER A 2 -25.06 8.89 20.56
N SER A 3 -25.82 8.49 19.54
CA SER A 3 -25.65 8.93 18.15
C SER A 3 -25.86 10.44 17.93
N ASP A 4 -26.75 11.08 18.71
CA ASP A 4 -27.03 12.52 18.56
C ASP A 4 -25.85 13.38 19.08
N ALA A 5 -25.26 13.02 20.23
CA ALA A 5 -24.12 13.74 20.81
C ALA A 5 -22.87 13.62 19.94
N LEU A 6 -22.58 12.42 19.42
CA LEU A 6 -21.48 12.19 18.50
C LEU A 6 -21.68 12.96 17.18
N GLY A 7 -22.90 12.95 16.64
CA GLY A 7 -23.24 13.74 15.45
C GLY A 7 -23.10 15.24 15.63
N GLU A 8 -23.49 15.79 16.79
CA GLU A 8 -23.28 17.19 17.13
C GLU A 8 -21.78 17.52 17.19
N ARG A 9 -20.99 16.67 17.85
CA ARG A 9 -19.53 16.86 17.93
C ARG A 9 -18.86 16.84 16.58
N ILE A 10 -19.23 15.92 15.68
CA ILE A 10 -18.72 15.87 14.31
C ILE A 10 -18.98 17.18 13.58
N ARG A 11 -20.20 17.77 13.70
CA ARG A 11 -20.53 19.06 13.06
C ARG A 11 -19.69 20.21 13.57
N GLU A 12 -19.25 20.16 14.83
CA GLU A 12 -18.40 21.21 15.43
C GLU A 12 -16.95 21.16 14.94
N ILE A 13 -16.40 19.96 14.73
CA ILE A 13 -14.96 19.75 14.45
C ILE A 13 -14.64 19.51 12.97
N GLN A 14 -15.66 19.36 12.11
CA GLN A 14 -15.47 19.10 10.69
C GLN A 14 -14.97 20.32 9.95
N HIS A 15 -14.14 20.09 8.93
CA HIS A 15 -13.70 21.08 7.95
C HIS A 15 -14.26 20.70 6.57
N PRO A 16 -14.61 21.64 5.70
CA PRO A 16 -15.03 21.33 4.34
C PRO A 16 -13.91 20.67 3.56
N LEU A 17 -14.27 19.87 2.54
CA LEU A 17 -13.32 19.21 1.64
C LEU A 17 -13.83 19.27 0.20
N ARG A 18 -13.86 20.47 -0.39
CA ARG A 18 -14.41 20.76 -1.73
C ARG A 18 -13.30 20.87 -2.79
N ASP A 19 -12.19 21.47 -2.40
CA ASP A 19 -11.05 21.68 -3.28
C ASP A 19 -9.70 21.52 -2.52
N VAL A 20 -8.61 21.75 -3.24
CA VAL A 20 -7.25 21.52 -2.72
C VAL A 20 -6.87 22.51 -1.60
N ASP A 21 -7.47 23.67 -1.55
CA ASP A 21 -7.17 24.69 -0.51
C ASP A 21 -7.81 24.30 0.83
N ASP A 22 -8.89 23.52 0.80
CA ASP A 22 -9.51 22.96 2.01
C ASP A 22 -8.59 21.94 2.75
N LEU A 23 -7.43 21.59 2.18
CA LEU A 23 -6.40 20.77 2.83
C LEU A 23 -5.47 21.56 3.77
N ASP A 24 -5.54 22.89 3.84
CA ASP A 24 -4.67 23.70 4.71
C ASP A 24 -4.67 23.23 6.17
N PRO A 25 -5.82 22.94 6.82
CA PRO A 25 -5.83 22.42 8.18
C PRO A 25 -5.10 21.09 8.33
N LEU A 26 -5.18 20.20 7.31
CA LEU A 26 -4.45 18.94 7.33
C LEU A 26 -2.94 19.17 7.25
N LEU A 27 -2.49 20.08 6.38
CA LEU A 27 -1.07 20.42 6.27
C LEU A 27 -0.53 21.04 7.56
N GLU A 28 -1.34 21.88 8.23
CA GLU A 28 -0.99 22.42 9.55
C GLU A 28 -0.85 21.31 10.60
N ARG A 29 -1.78 20.36 10.65
CA ARG A 29 -1.75 19.21 11.55
C ARG A 29 -0.51 18.32 11.30
N ILE A 30 -0.16 18.07 10.03
CA ILE A 30 1.03 17.30 9.65
C ILE A 30 2.31 18.00 10.13
N GLY A 31 2.35 19.33 10.12
CA GLY A 31 3.50 20.08 10.62
C GLY A 31 4.82 19.66 10.01
N ASP A 32 5.75 19.22 10.84
CA ASP A 32 7.09 18.74 10.47
C ASP A 32 7.23 17.22 10.46
N ALA A 33 6.12 16.49 10.60
CA ALA A 33 6.12 15.03 10.56
C ALA A 33 6.85 14.49 9.32
N ARG A 34 7.55 13.37 9.49
CA ARG A 34 8.38 12.76 8.44
C ARG A 34 7.63 11.70 7.64
N LEU A 35 6.55 11.16 8.20
CA LEU A 35 5.76 10.09 7.60
C LEU A 35 4.29 10.48 7.60
N VAL A 36 3.67 10.45 6.43
CA VAL A 36 2.22 10.62 6.27
C VAL A 36 1.67 9.40 5.57
N LEU A 37 0.86 8.63 6.27
CA LEU A 37 0.25 7.42 5.75
C LEU A 37 -1.19 7.74 5.34
N LEU A 38 -1.48 7.62 4.05
CA LEU A 38 -2.76 7.93 3.42
C LEU A 38 -3.49 6.63 3.08
N GLY A 39 -4.65 6.43 3.69
CA GLY A 39 -5.45 5.24 3.53
C GLY A 39 -6.35 5.22 2.30
N GLU A 40 -7.17 4.21 2.24
CA GLU A 40 -8.36 4.05 1.41
C GLU A 40 -9.29 3.03 2.05
N ALA A 41 -10.60 3.23 1.95
CA ALA A 41 -11.58 2.26 2.45
C ALA A 41 -11.94 1.20 1.40
N SER A 42 -11.41 1.33 0.19
CA SER A 42 -11.48 0.34 -0.89
C SER A 42 -10.39 0.60 -1.92
N HIS A 43 -9.83 -0.46 -2.49
CA HIS A 43 -8.78 -0.35 -3.51
C HIS A 43 -9.26 0.20 -4.85
N GLY A 44 -10.55 0.13 -5.15
CA GLY A 44 -11.11 0.43 -6.46
C GLY A 44 -11.92 1.71 -6.57
N THR A 45 -11.67 2.73 -5.74
CA THR A 45 -12.44 3.98 -5.66
C THR A 45 -11.63 5.19 -6.14
N SER A 46 -12.14 5.90 -7.16
CA SER A 46 -11.47 7.02 -7.84
C SER A 46 -11.15 8.20 -6.91
N GLU A 47 -12.10 8.59 -6.05
CA GLU A 47 -11.93 9.75 -5.17
C GLU A 47 -10.80 9.54 -4.15
N TYR A 48 -10.56 8.31 -3.67
CA TYR A 48 -9.45 8.05 -2.76
C TYR A 48 -8.10 8.28 -3.44
N TYR A 49 -7.91 7.80 -4.66
CA TYR A 49 -6.70 8.07 -5.44
C TYR A 49 -6.53 9.55 -5.77
N THR A 50 -7.61 10.22 -6.15
CA THR A 50 -7.57 11.64 -6.48
C THR A 50 -7.21 12.50 -5.27
N TRP A 51 -7.77 12.23 -4.09
CA TRP A 51 -7.44 12.97 -2.87
C TRP A 51 -6.05 12.62 -2.35
N ARG A 52 -5.64 11.36 -2.39
CA ARG A 52 -4.24 10.99 -2.08
C ARG A 52 -3.25 11.71 -2.99
N HIS A 53 -3.55 11.82 -4.28
CA HIS A 53 -2.73 12.61 -5.23
C HIS A 53 -2.65 14.08 -4.79
N ARG A 54 -3.78 14.74 -4.55
CA ARG A 54 -3.82 16.15 -4.13
C ARG A 54 -3.06 16.41 -2.83
N VAL A 55 -3.26 15.56 -1.82
CA VAL A 55 -2.50 15.64 -0.56
C VAL A 55 -1.01 15.44 -0.81
N SER A 56 -0.62 14.44 -1.60
CA SER A 56 0.78 14.15 -1.92
C SER A 56 1.44 15.29 -2.69
N GLU A 57 0.75 15.88 -3.64
CA GLU A 57 1.23 17.06 -4.37
C GLU A 57 1.55 18.21 -3.41
N ARG A 58 0.62 18.55 -2.49
CA ARG A 58 0.82 19.58 -1.48
C ARG A 58 2.00 19.26 -0.56
N LEU A 59 2.10 18.02 -0.07
CA LEU A 59 3.20 17.57 0.79
C LEU A 59 4.57 17.67 0.09
N ILE A 60 4.64 17.29 -1.17
CA ILE A 60 5.87 17.37 -1.96
C ILE A 60 6.26 18.83 -2.20
N ARG A 61 5.31 19.68 -2.61
CA ARG A 61 5.56 21.10 -2.94
C ARG A 61 5.91 21.94 -1.72
N GLU A 62 5.21 21.74 -0.62
CA GLU A 62 5.21 22.67 0.52
C GLU A 62 6.00 22.15 1.72
N LYS A 63 6.10 20.82 1.88
CA LYS A 63 6.73 20.18 3.04
C LYS A 63 7.99 19.39 2.69
N GLY A 64 8.37 19.31 1.39
CA GLY A 64 9.61 18.68 0.93
C GLY A 64 9.63 17.14 1.07
N PHE A 65 8.47 16.48 0.92
CA PHE A 65 8.43 15.02 0.91
C PHE A 65 9.21 14.45 -0.27
N SER A 66 9.98 13.40 -0.02
CA SER A 66 11.02 12.89 -0.91
C SER A 66 10.54 11.78 -1.83
N PHE A 67 9.52 11.02 -1.43
CA PHE A 67 8.96 9.91 -2.21
C PHE A 67 7.56 9.53 -1.76
N ILE A 68 6.86 8.84 -2.68
CA ILE A 68 5.62 8.11 -2.40
C ILE A 68 5.96 6.62 -2.40
N ALA A 69 5.54 5.88 -1.37
CA ALA A 69 5.67 4.44 -1.27
C ALA A 69 4.27 3.82 -1.17
N VAL A 70 4.01 2.74 -1.89
CA VAL A 70 2.66 2.23 -2.08
C VAL A 70 2.55 0.73 -1.79
N GLU A 71 1.34 0.27 -1.46
CA GLU A 71 0.96 -1.15 -1.36
C GLU A 71 0.98 -1.80 -2.76
N GLY A 72 2.17 -2.01 -3.27
CA GLY A 72 2.40 -2.54 -4.61
C GLY A 72 3.75 -3.22 -4.71
N ASP A 73 3.89 -4.09 -5.70
CA ASP A 73 5.09 -4.87 -5.93
C ASP A 73 6.30 -3.99 -6.23
N TRP A 74 7.43 -4.29 -5.59
CA TRP A 74 8.66 -3.52 -5.76
C TRP A 74 9.12 -3.43 -7.22
N PRO A 75 9.23 -4.52 -8.01
CA PRO A 75 9.74 -4.43 -9.38
C PRO A 75 8.88 -3.55 -10.29
N ASP A 76 7.55 -3.65 -10.18
CA ASP A 76 6.60 -2.88 -10.99
C ASP A 76 6.63 -1.40 -10.63
N CYS A 77 6.54 -1.10 -9.34
CA CYS A 77 6.61 0.27 -8.84
C CYS A 77 7.99 0.90 -9.14
N TYR A 78 9.07 0.10 -9.16
CA TYR A 78 10.37 0.60 -9.54
C TYR A 78 10.45 0.97 -11.05
N ARG A 79 9.67 0.32 -11.93
CA ARG A 79 9.51 0.78 -13.32
C ARG A 79 8.86 2.18 -13.37
N VAL A 80 7.83 2.40 -12.56
CA VAL A 80 7.22 3.74 -12.40
C VAL A 80 8.22 4.74 -11.83
N ASN A 81 9.00 4.35 -10.81
CA ASN A 81 10.06 5.21 -10.25
C ASN A 81 11.06 5.68 -11.32
N ARG A 82 11.50 4.77 -12.20
CA ARG A 82 12.38 5.12 -13.32
C ARG A 82 11.74 6.15 -14.25
N TYR A 83 10.46 5.97 -14.56
CA TYR A 83 9.70 6.90 -15.38
C TYR A 83 9.59 8.29 -14.75
N VAL A 84 9.09 8.36 -13.51
CA VAL A 84 8.88 9.66 -12.83
C VAL A 84 10.19 10.39 -12.58
N LYS A 85 11.30 9.67 -12.36
CA LYS A 85 12.64 10.26 -12.23
C LYS A 85 13.30 10.65 -13.58
N GLY A 86 12.67 10.33 -14.69
CA GLY A 86 13.17 10.73 -16.00
C GLY A 86 14.42 9.99 -16.48
N TRP A 87 14.60 8.75 -16.05
CA TRP A 87 15.75 7.97 -16.47
C TRP A 87 15.59 7.45 -17.91
N ARG A 88 16.73 7.19 -18.57
CA ARG A 88 16.73 6.66 -19.93
C ARG A 88 16.06 5.28 -19.96
N ASP A 89 15.37 5.00 -21.08
CA ASP A 89 14.70 3.72 -21.33
C ASP A 89 13.65 3.34 -20.25
N SER A 90 12.95 4.35 -19.74
CA SER A 90 11.92 4.18 -18.70
C SER A 90 10.48 4.23 -19.21
N GLY A 91 10.27 4.14 -20.54
CA GLY A 91 8.96 4.25 -21.20
C GLY A 91 8.67 5.63 -21.76
N GLY A 92 7.76 5.70 -22.73
CA GLY A 92 7.38 6.94 -23.41
C GLY A 92 6.31 7.76 -22.70
N SER A 93 5.49 7.11 -21.85
CA SER A 93 4.41 7.74 -21.07
C SER A 93 4.11 6.96 -19.80
N ALA A 94 3.47 7.62 -18.81
CA ALA A 94 3.00 6.94 -17.59
C ALA A 94 2.04 5.80 -17.92
N ARG A 95 1.14 6.02 -18.87
CA ARG A 95 0.18 5.01 -19.34
C ARG A 95 0.89 3.74 -19.86
N GLU A 96 1.92 3.89 -20.68
CA GLU A 96 2.70 2.77 -21.22
C GLU A 96 3.36 1.98 -20.08
N VAL A 97 3.95 2.66 -19.10
CA VAL A 97 4.62 2.01 -17.96
C VAL A 97 3.61 1.31 -17.07
N LEU A 98 2.50 1.95 -16.73
CA LEU A 98 1.45 1.37 -15.87
C LEU A 98 0.71 0.22 -16.56
N HIS A 99 0.63 0.22 -17.89
CA HIS A 99 0.02 -0.88 -18.64
C HIS A 99 0.84 -2.19 -18.54
N THR A 100 2.07 -2.14 -18.05
CA THR A 100 2.92 -3.33 -17.82
C THR A 100 2.65 -4.05 -16.50
N PHE A 101 1.75 -3.52 -15.67
CA PHE A 101 1.29 -4.24 -14.47
C PHE A 101 0.37 -5.38 -14.94
N ASP A 102 0.80 -6.61 -14.75
CA ASP A 102 0.12 -7.82 -15.24
C ASP A 102 -0.29 -8.79 -14.12
N ARG A 103 0.15 -8.54 -12.89
CA ARG A 103 -0.28 -9.31 -11.71
C ARG A 103 -1.65 -8.81 -11.24
N TRP A 104 -2.57 -9.74 -11.01
CA TRP A 104 -3.87 -9.42 -10.40
C TRP A 104 -3.70 -8.94 -8.94
N PRO A 105 -4.37 -7.89 -8.52
CA PRO A 105 -5.32 -7.03 -9.23
C PRO A 105 -4.63 -5.85 -9.94
N THR A 106 -4.56 -5.88 -11.27
CA THR A 106 -3.84 -4.88 -12.07
C THR A 106 -4.41 -3.47 -11.90
N TRP A 107 -5.72 -3.37 -11.71
CA TRP A 107 -6.45 -2.09 -11.62
C TRP A 107 -6.07 -1.23 -10.40
N MET A 108 -5.46 -1.79 -9.37
CA MET A 108 -4.98 -1.00 -8.23
C MET A 108 -3.97 0.07 -8.67
N TRP A 109 -3.11 -0.24 -9.61
CA TRP A 109 -2.07 0.70 -10.08
C TRP A 109 -2.21 1.06 -11.55
N ALA A 110 -2.69 0.15 -12.41
CA ALA A 110 -2.95 0.40 -13.82
C ALA A 110 -4.31 1.08 -14.04
N ASN A 111 -4.42 2.36 -13.64
CA ASN A 111 -5.62 3.17 -13.75
C ASN A 111 -5.30 4.62 -14.13
N GLU A 112 -6.30 5.37 -14.58
CA GLU A 112 -6.18 6.76 -15.04
C GLU A 112 -5.77 7.72 -13.91
N GLU A 113 -6.17 7.45 -12.69
CA GLU A 113 -5.88 8.26 -11.53
C GLU A 113 -4.36 8.19 -11.19
N VAL A 114 -3.76 7.01 -11.31
CA VAL A 114 -2.31 6.83 -11.14
C VAL A 114 -1.52 7.33 -12.34
N VAL A 115 -2.07 7.25 -13.57
CA VAL A 115 -1.47 7.93 -14.75
C VAL A 115 -1.32 9.42 -14.46
N ALA A 116 -2.37 10.07 -13.98
CA ALA A 116 -2.32 11.51 -13.67
C ALA A 116 -1.26 11.84 -12.59
N LEU A 117 -1.14 11.02 -11.55
CA LEU A 117 -0.08 11.18 -10.54
C LEU A 117 1.32 11.03 -11.14
N ALA A 118 1.55 9.96 -11.90
CA ALA A 118 2.87 9.67 -12.47
C ALA A 118 3.32 10.72 -13.49
N GLU A 119 2.41 11.25 -14.32
CA GLU A 119 2.67 12.36 -15.24
C GLU A 119 3.03 13.64 -14.45
N TRP A 120 2.26 13.96 -13.41
CA TRP A 120 2.56 15.10 -12.55
C TRP A 120 3.93 14.95 -11.85
N MET A 121 4.26 13.78 -11.31
CA MET A 121 5.56 13.52 -10.69
C MET A 121 6.70 13.66 -11.72
N ARG A 122 6.49 13.21 -12.95
CA ARG A 122 7.46 13.37 -14.04
C ARG A 122 7.73 14.83 -14.36
N GLU A 123 6.67 15.64 -14.50
CA GLU A 123 6.76 17.07 -14.73
C GLU A 123 7.45 17.78 -13.55
N TRP A 124 7.11 17.42 -12.32
CA TRP A 124 7.73 17.94 -11.12
C TRP A 124 9.25 17.69 -11.08
N ASN A 125 9.66 16.52 -11.50
CA ASN A 125 11.07 16.10 -11.50
C ASN A 125 11.88 16.68 -12.68
N ASP A 126 11.21 17.18 -13.71
CA ASP A 126 11.91 17.72 -14.88
C ASP A 126 12.81 18.90 -14.52
N GLY A 127 14.06 18.88 -15.02
CA GLY A 127 15.07 19.89 -14.73
C GLY A 127 15.62 19.89 -13.30
N ARG A 128 15.13 19.01 -12.39
CA ARG A 128 15.67 18.89 -11.02
C ARG A 128 16.91 18.01 -10.99
N PRO A 129 17.90 18.34 -10.11
CA PRO A 129 19.01 17.43 -9.81
C PRO A 129 18.52 16.06 -9.36
N GLU A 130 19.23 14.99 -9.70
CA GLU A 130 18.79 13.60 -9.45
C GLU A 130 18.49 13.32 -7.97
N GLU A 131 19.32 13.85 -7.09
CA GLU A 131 19.19 13.70 -5.63
C GLU A 131 17.95 14.39 -5.03
N SER A 132 17.35 15.34 -5.75
CA SER A 132 16.15 16.06 -5.33
C SER A 132 14.89 15.60 -6.05
N ARG A 133 14.98 14.60 -6.94
CA ARG A 133 13.82 14.03 -7.62
C ARG A 133 13.00 13.15 -6.70
N VAL A 134 11.71 13.38 -6.70
CA VAL A 134 10.74 12.60 -5.91
C VAL A 134 10.60 11.21 -6.52
N GLY A 135 10.67 10.18 -5.67
CA GLY A 135 10.57 8.78 -6.08
C GLY A 135 9.17 8.18 -5.90
N PHE A 136 8.96 7.04 -6.57
CA PHE A 136 7.77 6.20 -6.44
C PHE A 136 8.19 4.73 -6.24
N TYR A 137 7.79 4.10 -5.14
CA TYR A 137 8.28 2.77 -4.76
C TYR A 137 7.16 1.86 -4.29
N GLY A 138 7.31 0.56 -4.51
CA GLY A 138 6.46 -0.47 -3.92
C GLY A 138 6.97 -0.94 -2.56
N LEU A 139 6.06 -1.30 -1.69
CA LEU A 139 6.38 -1.83 -0.35
C LEU A 139 6.08 -3.32 -0.22
N ASP A 140 5.30 -3.90 -1.13
CA ASP A 140 4.72 -5.22 -0.98
C ASP A 140 5.70 -6.39 -1.19
N VAL A 141 5.27 -7.58 -0.78
CA VAL A 141 6.12 -8.77 -0.63
C VAL A 141 5.89 -9.85 -1.71
N TYR A 142 4.90 -9.66 -2.60
CA TYR A 142 4.42 -10.76 -3.45
C TYR A 142 5.32 -11.18 -4.61
N SER A 143 6.15 -10.30 -5.14
CA SER A 143 6.90 -10.49 -6.39
C SER A 143 8.14 -11.39 -6.25
N LEU A 144 7.97 -12.65 -5.84
CA LEU A 144 9.08 -13.59 -5.65
C LEU A 144 9.93 -13.75 -6.92
N TRP A 145 9.30 -14.15 -8.04
CA TRP A 145 9.98 -14.47 -9.29
C TRP A 145 10.60 -13.25 -9.96
N ASP A 146 9.84 -12.18 -10.09
CA ASP A 146 10.32 -10.94 -10.71
C ASP A 146 11.48 -10.32 -9.94
N SER A 147 11.45 -10.46 -8.62
CA SER A 147 12.54 -10.00 -7.76
C SER A 147 13.80 -10.87 -7.92
N MET A 148 13.67 -12.18 -8.00
CA MET A 148 14.82 -13.06 -8.30
C MET A 148 15.42 -12.74 -9.66
N ASP A 149 14.60 -12.54 -10.67
CA ASP A 149 15.04 -12.17 -12.03
C ASP A 149 15.71 -10.79 -12.05
N ALA A 150 15.22 -9.81 -11.29
CA ALA A 150 15.86 -8.52 -11.19
C ALA A 150 17.25 -8.60 -10.55
N VAL A 151 17.42 -9.41 -9.50
CA VAL A 151 18.73 -9.70 -8.90
C VAL A 151 19.66 -10.37 -9.91
N GLN A 152 19.16 -11.37 -10.63
CA GLN A 152 19.93 -12.11 -11.61
C GLN A 152 20.45 -11.19 -12.74
N ARG A 153 19.57 -10.36 -13.31
CA ARG A 153 19.94 -9.38 -14.35
C ARG A 153 20.96 -8.35 -13.85
N TYR A 154 20.84 -7.90 -12.62
CA TYR A 154 21.81 -6.98 -12.01
C TYR A 154 23.19 -7.65 -11.92
N LEU A 155 23.28 -8.85 -11.34
CA LEU A 155 24.53 -9.56 -11.15
C LEU A 155 25.18 -9.98 -12.47
N GLU A 156 24.42 -10.33 -13.51
CA GLU A 156 24.96 -10.63 -14.85
C GLU A 156 25.74 -9.45 -15.44
N ARG A 157 25.32 -8.24 -15.11
CA ARG A 157 25.99 -7.01 -15.58
C ARG A 157 27.24 -6.67 -14.76
N VAL A 158 27.20 -6.82 -13.43
CA VAL A 158 28.25 -6.31 -12.54
C VAL A 158 29.20 -7.39 -12.02
N ASP A 159 28.75 -8.64 -11.88
CA ASP A 159 29.52 -9.78 -11.36
C ASP A 159 29.00 -11.10 -11.93
N PRO A 160 29.43 -11.50 -13.15
CA PRO A 160 28.97 -12.73 -13.78
C PRO A 160 29.23 -14.01 -12.97
N GLU A 161 30.21 -14.00 -12.07
CA GLU A 161 30.47 -15.13 -11.18
C GLU A 161 29.44 -15.21 -10.05
N ALA A 162 29.10 -14.09 -9.44
CA ALA A 162 28.01 -14.00 -8.48
C ALA A 162 26.67 -14.37 -9.13
N ALA A 163 26.42 -13.93 -10.38
CA ALA A 163 25.24 -14.32 -11.15
C ALA A 163 25.11 -15.84 -11.30
N ARG A 164 26.22 -16.55 -11.61
CA ARG A 164 26.20 -18.02 -11.67
C ARG A 164 25.90 -18.68 -10.32
N ARG A 165 26.34 -18.08 -9.21
CA ARG A 165 26.03 -18.58 -7.86
C ARG A 165 24.54 -18.31 -7.54
N ALA A 166 24.03 -17.11 -7.80
CA ALA A 166 22.63 -16.77 -7.61
C ALA A 166 21.69 -17.70 -8.38
N ARG A 167 21.99 -17.96 -9.66
CA ARG A 167 21.23 -18.91 -10.47
C ARG A 167 21.18 -20.31 -9.85
N ARG A 168 22.31 -20.82 -9.32
CA ARG A 168 22.33 -22.11 -8.63
C ARG A 168 21.52 -22.13 -7.34
N SER A 169 21.55 -21.03 -6.58
CA SER A 169 20.74 -20.91 -5.37
C SER A 169 19.25 -20.84 -5.70
N TYR A 170 18.87 -19.99 -6.66
CA TYR A 170 17.47 -19.85 -7.07
C TYR A 170 16.92 -21.08 -7.82
N ALA A 171 17.76 -22.00 -8.31
CA ALA A 171 17.32 -23.27 -8.91
C ALA A 171 16.50 -24.15 -7.93
N CYS A 172 16.54 -23.87 -6.63
CA CYS A 172 15.64 -24.48 -5.65
C CYS A 172 14.16 -24.21 -5.99
N PHE A 173 13.85 -23.07 -6.59
CA PHE A 173 12.52 -22.66 -6.98
C PHE A 173 12.08 -23.18 -8.37
N ASP A 174 13.02 -23.67 -9.21
CA ASP A 174 12.73 -24.12 -10.59
C ASP A 174 11.59 -25.14 -10.71
N PRO A 175 11.40 -26.11 -9.77
CA PRO A 175 10.30 -27.06 -9.86
C PRO A 175 8.91 -26.41 -9.84
N TYR A 176 8.81 -25.18 -9.35
CA TYR A 176 7.54 -24.45 -9.16
C TYR A 176 7.31 -23.35 -10.20
N ALA A 177 8.24 -23.15 -11.11
CA ALA A 177 8.31 -22.32 -12.31
C ALA A 177 7.21 -21.22 -12.44
N GLY A 178 7.28 -20.17 -11.60
CA GLY A 178 6.37 -19.02 -11.68
C GLY A 178 5.02 -19.23 -11.00
N ASN A 179 4.90 -20.27 -10.15
CA ASN A 179 3.70 -20.51 -9.35
C ASN A 179 4.04 -20.53 -7.85
N GLU A 180 3.88 -19.38 -7.20
CA GLU A 180 4.15 -19.18 -5.78
C GLU A 180 3.30 -20.09 -4.91
N GLN A 181 2.07 -20.38 -5.34
CA GLN A 181 1.14 -21.20 -4.59
C GLN A 181 1.50 -22.67 -4.64
N GLU A 182 2.02 -23.19 -5.76
CA GLU A 182 2.58 -24.53 -5.82
C GLU A 182 3.78 -24.67 -4.88
N TYR A 183 4.65 -23.65 -4.82
CA TYR A 183 5.73 -23.61 -3.85
C TYR A 183 5.19 -23.64 -2.41
N ALA A 184 4.23 -22.78 -2.09
CA ALA A 184 3.60 -22.72 -0.78
C ALA A 184 2.99 -24.07 -0.36
N MET A 185 2.22 -24.70 -1.25
CA MET A 185 1.59 -26.01 -1.01
C MET A 185 2.65 -27.12 -0.82
N ALA A 186 3.72 -27.13 -1.61
CA ALA A 186 4.81 -28.08 -1.47
C ALA A 186 5.47 -27.98 -0.09
N THR A 187 5.74 -26.74 0.40
CA THR A 187 6.35 -26.51 1.73
C THR A 187 5.44 -26.90 2.89
N ALA A 188 4.12 -26.93 2.69
CA ALA A 188 3.19 -27.45 3.68
C ALA A 188 3.25 -28.97 3.83
N LEU A 189 3.58 -29.68 2.75
CA LEU A 189 3.60 -31.15 2.70
C LEU A 189 4.99 -31.73 2.99
N VAL A 190 6.06 -30.99 2.66
CA VAL A 190 7.45 -31.43 2.79
C VAL A 190 8.22 -30.40 3.60
N PRO A 191 9.00 -30.78 4.65
CA PRO A 191 9.72 -29.84 5.52
C PRO A 191 10.98 -29.23 4.87
N THR A 192 11.02 -29.09 3.55
CA THR A 192 12.10 -28.46 2.80
C THR A 192 11.61 -27.13 2.20
N SER A 193 12.41 -26.07 2.37
CA SER A 193 12.12 -24.76 1.80
C SER A 193 13.36 -24.19 1.13
N CYS A 194 13.19 -23.15 0.32
CA CYS A 194 14.28 -22.41 -0.32
C CYS A 194 14.75 -21.21 0.49
N GLU A 195 14.41 -21.15 1.77
CA GLU A 195 14.75 -20.02 2.66
C GLU A 195 16.26 -19.74 2.73
N GLN A 196 17.07 -20.78 2.90
CA GLN A 196 18.52 -20.62 3.03
C GLN A 196 19.16 -20.09 1.75
N GLU A 197 18.66 -20.52 0.60
CA GLU A 197 19.09 -20.09 -0.70
C GLU A 197 18.76 -18.60 -0.93
N ALA A 198 17.54 -18.18 -0.63
CA ALA A 198 17.11 -16.77 -0.74
C ALA A 198 17.91 -15.88 0.22
N VAL A 199 18.07 -16.28 1.48
CA VAL A 199 18.89 -15.58 2.47
C VAL A 199 20.35 -15.46 2.03
N SER A 200 20.93 -16.52 1.45
CA SER A 200 22.33 -16.51 1.04
C SER A 200 22.63 -15.44 -0.02
N ILE A 201 21.73 -15.23 -0.96
CA ILE A 201 21.90 -14.22 -2.03
C ILE A 201 21.82 -12.80 -1.45
N LEU A 202 20.88 -12.51 -0.58
CA LEU A 202 20.79 -11.23 0.11
C LEU A 202 22.06 -10.94 0.91
N MET A 203 22.57 -11.93 1.65
CA MET A 203 23.80 -11.78 2.44
C MET A 203 25.03 -11.60 1.55
N GLU A 204 25.09 -12.26 0.38
CA GLU A 204 26.19 -12.06 -0.57
C GLU A 204 26.20 -10.63 -1.15
N LEU A 205 25.03 -10.10 -1.55
CA LEU A 205 24.88 -8.72 -2.02
C LEU A 205 25.34 -7.73 -0.96
N ARG A 206 24.89 -7.89 0.29
CA ARG A 206 25.28 -7.02 1.41
C ARG A 206 26.78 -7.07 1.70
N ARG A 207 27.38 -8.24 1.68
CA ARG A 207 28.83 -8.39 1.89
C ARG A 207 29.66 -7.72 0.79
N ARG A 208 29.16 -7.70 -0.45
CA ARG A 208 29.84 -7.09 -1.62
C ARG A 208 29.42 -5.64 -1.88
N ALA A 209 28.58 -5.06 -1.04
CA ALA A 209 28.07 -3.70 -1.17
C ALA A 209 29.15 -2.65 -1.48
N PRO A 210 30.36 -2.64 -0.86
CA PRO A 210 31.39 -1.66 -1.17
C PRO A 210 31.80 -1.68 -2.64
N ASN A 211 31.92 -2.86 -3.26
CA ASN A 211 32.32 -3.01 -4.65
C ASN A 211 31.18 -2.66 -5.63
N TYR A 212 29.95 -3.00 -5.28
CA TYR A 212 28.79 -2.82 -6.18
C TYR A 212 28.26 -1.38 -6.20
N ARG A 213 28.45 -0.62 -5.12
CA ARG A 213 28.05 0.81 -5.06
C ARG A 213 28.85 1.71 -5.99
N GLU A 214 30.05 1.28 -6.42
CA GLU A 214 30.85 1.99 -7.41
C GLU A 214 30.19 2.01 -8.80
N ASP A 215 29.37 0.98 -9.13
CA ASP A 215 28.62 0.89 -10.38
C ASP A 215 27.27 1.64 -10.38
N GLY A 216 26.92 2.29 -9.26
CA GLY A 216 25.71 3.10 -9.09
C GLY A 216 24.94 2.73 -7.82
N ARG A 217 24.80 3.72 -6.93
CA ARG A 217 24.11 3.56 -5.64
C ARG A 217 22.68 3.08 -5.79
N GLU A 218 21.95 3.62 -6.77
CA GLU A 218 20.55 3.29 -7.00
C GLU A 218 20.37 1.88 -7.59
N ALA A 219 21.21 1.48 -8.54
CA ALA A 219 21.15 0.16 -9.14
C ALA A 219 21.46 -0.94 -8.11
N TYR A 220 22.45 -0.69 -7.24
CA TYR A 220 22.75 -1.60 -6.12
C TYR A 220 21.57 -1.67 -5.13
N PHE A 221 21.01 -0.50 -4.74
CA PHE A 221 19.87 -0.45 -3.82
C PHE A 221 18.68 -1.24 -4.35
N ASN A 222 18.36 -1.06 -5.63
CA ASN A 222 17.29 -1.83 -6.28
C ASN A 222 17.57 -3.34 -6.26
N ALA A 223 18.79 -3.77 -6.54
CA ALA A 223 19.13 -5.20 -6.51
C ALA A 223 19.07 -5.79 -5.09
N GLU A 224 19.57 -5.05 -4.09
CA GLU A 224 19.50 -5.47 -2.68
C GLU A 224 18.04 -5.52 -2.18
N GLN A 225 17.21 -4.56 -2.61
CA GLN A 225 15.79 -4.55 -2.24
C GLN A 225 15.04 -5.73 -2.88
N ASN A 226 15.29 -6.04 -4.16
CA ASN A 226 14.73 -7.23 -4.79
C ASN A 226 15.16 -8.53 -4.08
N ALA A 227 16.41 -8.63 -3.63
CA ALA A 227 16.85 -9.79 -2.86
C ALA A 227 16.16 -9.88 -1.48
N LEU A 228 15.84 -8.75 -0.86
CA LEU A 228 15.04 -8.70 0.36
C LEU A 228 13.61 -9.14 0.11
N VAL A 229 12.99 -8.65 -0.97
CA VAL A 229 11.65 -9.09 -1.40
C VAL A 229 11.65 -10.60 -1.62
N ALA A 230 12.58 -11.16 -2.39
CA ALA A 230 12.64 -12.61 -2.66
C ALA A 230 12.74 -13.45 -1.36
N ARG A 231 13.55 -12.99 -0.38
CA ARG A 231 13.65 -13.63 0.93
C ARG A 231 12.33 -13.59 1.72
N ASN A 232 11.69 -12.41 1.77
CA ASN A 232 10.49 -12.22 2.58
C ASN A 232 9.25 -12.81 1.90
N ALA A 233 9.20 -12.81 0.55
CA ALA A 233 8.19 -13.51 -0.24
C ALA A 233 8.24 -15.02 0.01
N GLU A 234 9.43 -15.63 0.03
CA GLU A 234 9.56 -17.05 0.40
C GLU A 234 8.91 -17.34 1.77
N MET A 235 9.22 -16.50 2.78
CA MET A 235 8.65 -16.66 4.12
C MET A 235 7.13 -16.42 4.11
N TYR A 236 6.66 -15.43 3.36
CA TYR A 236 5.24 -15.13 3.21
C TYR A 236 4.48 -16.32 2.64
N TYR A 237 4.87 -16.83 1.46
CA TYR A 237 4.20 -17.95 0.79
C TYR A 237 4.25 -19.24 1.61
N ARG A 238 5.37 -19.52 2.25
CA ARG A 238 5.52 -20.67 3.15
C ARG A 238 4.61 -20.61 4.39
N THR A 239 4.29 -19.40 4.87
CA THR A 239 3.40 -19.22 6.03
C THR A 239 1.93 -19.08 5.65
N MET A 240 1.62 -18.59 4.45
CA MET A 240 0.27 -18.33 3.96
C MET A 240 -0.62 -19.59 3.99
N VAL A 241 -0.11 -20.70 3.51
CA VAL A 241 -0.85 -21.98 3.45
C VAL A 241 -1.16 -22.59 4.82
N ARG A 242 -0.50 -22.12 5.88
CA ARG A 242 -0.76 -22.56 7.25
C ARG A 242 -1.92 -21.83 7.90
N GLY A 243 -2.38 -20.75 7.27
CA GLY A 243 -3.41 -19.86 7.77
C GLY A 243 -3.03 -19.08 9.02
N GLY A 244 -3.89 -18.17 9.44
CA GLY A 244 -3.71 -17.37 10.63
C GLY A 244 -2.91 -16.06 10.41
N PRO A 245 -2.56 -15.34 11.49
CA PRO A 245 -2.01 -13.99 11.42
C PRO A 245 -0.56 -13.92 10.90
N THR A 246 0.13 -15.04 10.75
CA THR A 246 1.58 -15.05 10.50
C THR A 246 1.92 -14.46 9.14
N SER A 247 1.21 -14.81 8.07
CA SER A 247 1.48 -14.27 6.74
C SER A 247 1.18 -12.78 6.66
N TRP A 248 0.08 -12.32 7.25
CA TRP A 248 -0.23 -10.90 7.38
C TRP A 248 0.91 -10.15 8.08
N ASN A 249 1.34 -10.64 9.25
CA ASN A 249 2.41 -9.99 10.01
C ASN A 249 3.74 -9.98 9.25
N VAL A 250 4.05 -11.03 8.47
CA VAL A 250 5.22 -11.05 7.57
C VAL A 250 5.14 -9.95 6.53
N ARG A 251 3.96 -9.78 5.89
CA ARG A 251 3.73 -8.75 4.86
C ARG A 251 3.89 -7.35 5.43
N ASP A 252 3.18 -7.02 6.50
CA ASP A 252 3.21 -5.67 7.09
C ASP A 252 4.60 -5.34 7.70
N THR A 253 5.27 -6.31 8.32
CA THR A 253 6.65 -6.12 8.78
C THR A 253 7.60 -5.88 7.61
N HIS A 254 7.44 -6.58 6.47
CA HIS A 254 8.23 -6.34 5.27
C HIS A 254 8.02 -4.93 4.71
N MET A 255 6.76 -4.44 4.66
CA MET A 255 6.45 -3.10 4.19
C MET A 255 7.14 -2.02 5.05
N VAL A 256 7.13 -2.17 6.38
CA VAL A 256 7.85 -1.25 7.29
C VAL A 256 9.37 -1.38 7.17
N GLU A 257 9.93 -2.60 6.99
CA GLU A 257 11.36 -2.79 6.72
C GLU A 257 11.77 -2.08 5.42
N THR A 258 10.96 -2.20 4.35
CA THR A 258 11.18 -1.54 3.07
C THR A 258 11.11 -0.02 3.21
N LEU A 259 10.11 0.51 3.91
CA LEU A 259 9.96 1.94 4.19
C LEU A 259 11.17 2.49 4.96
N SER A 260 11.64 1.78 6.00
CA SER A 260 12.83 2.15 6.78
C SER A 260 14.09 2.23 5.91
N ARG A 261 14.24 1.30 4.98
CA ARG A 261 15.36 1.27 4.03
C ARG A 261 15.29 2.40 3.00
N LEU A 262 14.10 2.73 2.52
CA LEU A 262 13.87 3.88 1.63
C LEU A 262 14.25 5.20 2.33
N LEU A 263 13.80 5.40 3.56
CA LEU A 263 14.19 6.58 4.36
C LEU A 263 15.71 6.68 4.53
N ALA A 264 16.38 5.57 4.86
CA ALA A 264 17.83 5.53 4.97
C ALA A 264 18.54 5.77 3.62
N HIS A 265 17.98 5.30 2.52
CA HIS A 265 18.49 5.50 1.17
C HIS A 265 18.39 6.97 0.73
N HIS A 266 17.27 7.62 1.00
CA HIS A 266 17.08 9.05 0.68
C HIS A 266 17.82 10.00 1.65
N GLY A 267 18.20 9.53 2.83
CA GLY A 267 19.00 10.29 3.79
C GLY A 267 18.24 10.74 5.04
N PRO A 268 18.93 11.39 5.99
CA PRO A 268 18.37 11.68 7.32
C PRO A 268 17.19 12.65 7.29
N GLU A 269 17.14 13.54 6.31
CA GLU A 269 16.05 14.53 6.16
C GLU A 269 14.89 14.01 5.29
N ALA A 270 14.94 12.75 4.88
CA ALA A 270 13.91 12.17 4.03
C ALA A 270 12.54 12.13 4.71
N LYS A 271 11.52 12.51 3.95
CA LYS A 271 10.11 12.42 4.35
C LYS A 271 9.37 11.53 3.35
N ALA A 272 8.48 10.67 3.83
CA ALA A 272 7.77 9.68 3.02
C ALA A 272 6.26 9.84 3.11
N ILE A 273 5.61 9.68 1.97
CA ILE A 273 4.15 9.50 1.86
C ILE A 273 3.91 8.01 1.59
N VAL A 274 3.02 7.40 2.33
CA VAL A 274 2.65 5.98 2.15
C VAL A 274 1.19 5.89 1.69
N TRP A 275 0.91 5.10 0.66
CA TRP A 275 -0.43 4.82 0.16
C TRP A 275 -0.73 3.33 0.31
N GLU A 276 -1.57 2.99 1.23
CA GLU A 276 -2.04 1.62 1.47
C GLU A 276 -3.50 1.64 1.89
N HIS A 277 -4.11 0.46 1.97
CA HIS A 277 -5.47 0.34 2.48
C HIS A 277 -5.57 0.77 3.95
N ASN A 278 -6.75 1.21 4.38
CA ASN A 278 -7.03 1.59 5.77
C ASN A 278 -6.68 0.49 6.79
N THR A 279 -6.71 -0.78 6.38
CA THR A 279 -6.35 -1.91 7.24
C THR A 279 -4.85 -2.02 7.50
N HIS A 280 -4.03 -1.46 6.61
CA HIS A 280 -2.57 -1.37 6.78
C HIS A 280 -2.16 -0.09 7.49
N ILE A 281 -2.68 1.08 7.06
CA ILE A 281 -2.19 2.37 7.60
C ILE A 281 -2.84 2.78 8.94
N GLY A 282 -4.04 2.34 9.24
CA GLY A 282 -4.69 2.66 10.51
C GLY A 282 -4.14 1.80 11.64
N ASP A 283 -3.96 2.36 12.83
CA ASP A 283 -3.38 1.62 13.98
C ASP A 283 -4.20 0.37 14.34
N ALA A 284 -3.63 -0.82 14.18
CA ALA A 284 -4.31 -2.09 14.43
C ALA A 284 -4.79 -2.23 15.89
N ARG A 285 -4.11 -1.58 16.84
CA ARG A 285 -4.46 -1.60 18.27
C ARG A 285 -5.82 -0.97 18.57
N ALA A 286 -6.26 -0.07 17.69
CA ALA A 286 -7.57 0.58 17.76
C ALA A 286 -8.71 -0.27 17.16
N THR A 287 -8.44 -1.53 16.78
CA THR A 287 -9.37 -2.43 16.10
C THR A 287 -9.40 -3.82 16.73
N THR A 288 -10.29 -4.68 16.23
CA THR A 288 -10.29 -6.10 16.61
C THR A 288 -9.12 -6.90 16.03
N MET A 289 -8.37 -6.36 15.08
CA MET A 289 -7.20 -7.03 14.47
C MET A 289 -6.15 -7.40 15.54
N ALA A 290 -5.84 -6.47 16.45
CA ALA A 290 -4.88 -6.72 17.53
C ALA A 290 -5.27 -7.90 18.43
N ARG A 291 -6.57 -8.13 18.66
CA ARG A 291 -7.04 -9.29 19.46
C ARG A 291 -6.78 -10.61 18.76
N SER A 292 -6.66 -10.60 17.44
CA SER A 292 -6.31 -11.76 16.61
C SER A 292 -4.80 -11.93 16.45
N GLY A 293 -3.98 -11.09 17.09
CA GLY A 293 -2.51 -11.13 16.99
C GLY A 293 -1.98 -10.53 15.67
N LEU A 294 -2.80 -9.76 14.95
CA LEU A 294 -2.39 -9.03 13.76
C LEU A 294 -1.72 -7.70 14.16
N VAL A 295 -0.61 -7.41 13.52
CA VAL A 295 0.02 -6.08 13.51
C VAL A 295 -0.11 -5.49 12.11
N ASN A 296 0.02 -4.17 11.97
CA ASN A 296 0.00 -3.53 10.65
C ASN A 296 0.99 -2.36 10.56
N VAL A 297 1.14 -1.83 9.35
CA VAL A 297 2.09 -0.75 9.04
C VAL A 297 1.85 0.48 9.93
N GLY A 298 0.60 0.91 10.14
CA GLY A 298 0.28 2.08 10.96
C GLY A 298 0.70 1.90 12.43
N GLN A 299 0.41 0.73 13.03
CA GLN A 299 0.88 0.40 14.37
C GLN A 299 2.41 0.41 14.44
N LEU A 300 3.07 -0.34 13.55
CA LEU A 300 4.53 -0.49 13.54
C LEU A 300 5.22 0.85 13.27
N ALA A 301 4.64 1.70 12.41
CA ALA A 301 5.16 3.03 12.14
C ALA A 301 5.09 3.93 13.40
N ARG A 302 3.95 3.96 14.10
CA ARG A 302 3.84 4.69 15.37
C ARG A 302 4.78 4.17 16.44
N GLU A 303 4.99 2.86 16.53
CA GLU A 303 5.95 2.26 17.47
C GLU A 303 7.41 2.65 17.14
N GLN A 304 7.76 2.76 15.86
CA GLN A 304 9.14 3.03 15.43
C GLN A 304 9.48 4.51 15.37
N TRP A 305 8.56 5.39 14.93
CA TRP A 305 8.82 6.81 14.67
C TRP A 305 8.01 7.77 15.55
N GLY A 306 7.08 7.27 16.39
CA GLY A 306 6.33 8.08 17.35
C GLY A 306 5.59 9.25 16.71
N ASP A 307 5.85 10.45 17.20
CA ASP A 307 5.18 11.70 16.78
C ASP A 307 5.56 12.16 15.36
N ASP A 308 6.57 11.54 14.73
CA ASP A 308 6.93 11.79 13.33
C ASP A 308 5.95 11.18 12.32
N VAL A 309 4.88 10.50 12.78
CA VAL A 309 3.90 9.78 11.94
C VAL A 309 2.52 10.39 12.04
N VAL A 310 1.90 10.66 10.89
CA VAL A 310 0.49 11.08 10.79
C VAL A 310 -0.28 10.05 9.96
N LEU A 311 -1.34 9.50 10.53
CA LEU A 311 -2.22 8.52 9.89
C LEU A 311 -3.50 9.19 9.42
N VAL A 312 -3.79 9.12 8.11
CA VAL A 312 -4.97 9.73 7.48
C VAL A 312 -5.85 8.64 6.88
N GLY A 313 -6.97 8.35 7.51
CA GLY A 313 -7.96 7.41 7.01
C GLY A 313 -8.87 8.01 5.94
N PHE A 314 -9.51 7.14 5.16
CA PHE A 314 -10.53 7.53 4.19
C PHE A 314 -11.83 6.76 4.44
N SER A 315 -12.96 7.37 4.10
CA SER A 315 -14.28 6.79 4.32
C SER A 315 -15.29 7.31 3.30
N SER A 316 -16.37 6.54 3.06
CA SER A 316 -17.47 6.96 2.19
C SER A 316 -18.80 6.31 2.56
N HIS A 317 -19.92 7.01 2.28
CA HIS A 317 -21.24 6.50 2.57
C HIS A 317 -21.72 5.49 1.52
N ARG A 318 -21.58 5.82 0.23
CA ARG A 318 -22.06 4.97 -0.88
C ARG A 318 -21.30 5.27 -2.17
N GLY A 319 -21.55 4.49 -3.21
CA GLY A 319 -21.01 4.79 -4.53
C GLY A 319 -20.82 3.58 -5.42
N SER A 320 -19.64 3.48 -6.03
CA SER A 320 -19.23 2.31 -6.81
C SER A 320 -17.73 2.08 -6.70
N VAL A 321 -17.31 0.84 -6.92
CA VAL A 321 -15.94 0.37 -6.78
C VAL A 321 -15.59 -0.58 -7.94
N ILE A 322 -14.30 -0.68 -8.29
CA ILE A 322 -13.77 -1.81 -9.07
C ILE A 322 -13.31 -2.88 -8.08
N ALA A 323 -13.77 -4.11 -8.26
CA ALA A 323 -13.34 -5.28 -7.50
C ALA A 323 -13.59 -6.58 -8.29
N GLY A 324 -13.03 -7.70 -7.83
CA GLY A 324 -13.37 -9.04 -8.30
C GLY A 324 -14.44 -9.69 -7.41
N GLU A 325 -15.24 -10.62 -7.94
CA GLU A 325 -16.16 -11.43 -7.12
C GLU A 325 -15.42 -12.49 -6.30
N GLU A 326 -14.28 -12.94 -6.78
CA GLU A 326 -13.38 -13.88 -6.11
C GLU A 326 -11.93 -13.54 -6.50
N TRP A 327 -10.96 -14.12 -5.83
CA TRP A 327 -9.54 -13.93 -6.14
C TRP A 327 -9.23 -14.40 -7.58
N GLY A 328 -8.53 -13.57 -8.37
CA GLY A 328 -8.23 -13.84 -9.77
C GLY A 328 -9.42 -13.70 -10.72
N ALA A 329 -10.61 -13.36 -10.25
CA ALA A 329 -11.76 -13.10 -11.12
C ALA A 329 -11.58 -11.83 -11.95
N PRO A 330 -12.22 -11.72 -13.13
CA PRO A 330 -12.26 -10.49 -13.88
C PRO A 330 -12.81 -9.34 -13.03
N MET A 331 -12.17 -8.18 -13.13
CA MET A 331 -12.62 -6.99 -12.44
C MET A 331 -14.00 -6.54 -12.94
N GLN A 332 -14.81 -6.04 -12.02
CA GLN A 332 -16.14 -5.52 -12.31
C GLN A 332 -16.36 -4.19 -11.61
N ARG A 333 -17.20 -3.34 -12.22
CA ARG A 333 -17.74 -2.17 -11.53
C ARG A 333 -18.93 -2.61 -10.68
N MET A 334 -18.79 -2.52 -9.38
CA MET A 334 -19.79 -2.96 -8.40
C MET A 334 -20.37 -1.76 -7.64
N PRO A 335 -21.67 -1.79 -7.24
CA PRO A 335 -22.23 -0.77 -6.38
C PRO A 335 -21.70 -0.91 -4.95
N VAL A 336 -21.45 0.21 -4.28
CA VAL A 336 -21.23 0.29 -2.84
C VAL A 336 -22.55 0.79 -2.22
N PRO A 337 -23.30 -0.06 -1.50
CA PRO A 337 -24.59 0.33 -0.93
C PRO A 337 -24.44 1.42 0.14
N PRO A 338 -25.54 2.10 0.50
CA PRO A 338 -25.53 2.99 1.67
C PRO A 338 -24.94 2.29 2.89
N ALA A 339 -24.14 3.03 3.65
CA ALA A 339 -23.43 2.50 4.81
C ALA A 339 -24.38 1.83 5.81
N ARG A 340 -23.87 0.77 6.45
CA ARG A 340 -24.59 0.01 7.49
C ARG A 340 -24.95 0.95 8.66
N GLU A 341 -26.21 0.91 9.09
CA GLU A 341 -26.67 1.64 10.27
C GLU A 341 -25.77 1.35 11.49
N GLY A 342 -25.42 2.40 12.23
CA GLY A 342 -24.52 2.32 13.38
C GLY A 342 -23.03 2.18 13.02
N SER A 343 -22.65 2.30 11.75
CA SER A 343 -21.24 2.43 11.33
C SER A 343 -20.78 3.89 11.36
N TRP A 344 -19.48 4.11 11.35
CA TRP A 344 -18.88 5.44 11.24
C TRP A 344 -19.39 6.18 10.00
N GLU A 345 -19.50 5.51 8.86
CA GLU A 345 -19.97 6.07 7.59
C GLU A 345 -21.43 6.51 7.65
N ALA A 346 -22.29 5.75 8.34
CA ALA A 346 -23.69 6.10 8.51
C ALA A 346 -23.83 7.35 9.40
N ILE A 347 -23.13 7.40 10.53
CA ILE A 347 -23.13 8.55 11.46
C ILE A 347 -22.60 9.80 10.74
N LEU A 348 -21.50 9.66 9.97
CA LEU A 348 -20.95 10.76 9.20
C LEU A 348 -21.94 11.27 8.16
N HIS A 349 -22.63 10.41 7.44
CA HIS A 349 -23.68 10.81 6.49
C HIS A 349 -24.85 11.54 7.16
N GLU A 350 -25.32 11.06 8.32
CA GLU A 350 -26.41 11.69 9.09
C GLU A 350 -26.05 13.11 9.58
N THR A 351 -24.77 13.44 9.69
CA THR A 351 -24.31 14.80 10.04
C THR A 351 -24.30 15.77 8.87
N GLY A 352 -24.46 15.31 7.65
CA GLY A 352 -24.48 16.02 6.37
C GLY A 352 -23.90 15.19 5.24
N ALA A 353 -24.32 15.43 4.01
CA ALA A 353 -23.91 14.71 2.81
C ALA A 353 -22.76 15.41 2.05
N GLU A 354 -21.99 16.24 2.72
CA GLU A 354 -20.85 16.92 2.14
C GLU A 354 -19.55 16.17 2.42
N ASP A 355 -18.59 16.29 1.50
CA ASP A 355 -17.22 15.82 1.72
C ASP A 355 -16.54 16.69 2.78
N ARG A 356 -15.77 16.04 3.68
CA ARG A 356 -15.18 16.73 4.83
C ARG A 356 -13.90 16.10 5.35
N LEU A 357 -13.09 16.90 5.98
CA LEU A 357 -11.94 16.52 6.79
C LEU A 357 -12.32 16.57 8.27
N ILE A 358 -11.94 15.56 9.04
CA ILE A 358 -12.19 15.47 10.48
C ILE A 358 -10.88 15.12 11.18
N PHE A 359 -10.49 15.87 12.21
CA PHE A 359 -9.43 15.47 13.13
C PHE A 359 -10.01 14.56 14.20
N THR A 360 -9.54 13.33 14.24
CA THR A 360 -10.23 12.25 14.96
C THR A 360 -10.06 12.33 16.47
N ASP A 361 -8.99 12.97 16.97
CA ASP A 361 -8.79 13.26 18.39
C ASP A 361 -9.93 14.13 18.97
N GLY A 362 -10.52 15.00 18.17
CA GLY A 362 -11.68 15.79 18.56
C GLY A 362 -12.92 14.96 18.90
N LEU A 363 -12.96 13.67 18.60
CA LEU A 363 -14.07 12.76 18.90
C LEU A 363 -13.97 12.15 20.31
N GLU A 364 -12.81 12.18 20.97
CA GLU A 364 -12.57 11.48 22.26
C GLU A 364 -13.53 11.95 23.36
N ASP A 365 -13.85 13.22 23.41
CA ASP A 365 -14.71 13.82 24.44
C ASP A 365 -16.21 13.63 24.18
N ALA A 366 -16.60 13.09 23.03
CA ALA A 366 -18.01 12.85 22.68
C ALA A 366 -18.52 11.52 23.26
N GLU A 367 -19.75 11.51 23.76
CA GLU A 367 -20.43 10.24 24.12
C GLU A 367 -20.52 9.34 22.88
N GLY A 368 -19.91 8.15 22.94
CA GLY A 368 -19.80 7.19 21.84
C GLY A 368 -18.60 7.41 20.91
N GLY A 369 -17.81 8.49 21.08
CA GLY A 369 -16.66 8.79 20.23
C GLY A 369 -15.52 7.78 20.33
N THR A 370 -15.41 7.09 21.46
CA THR A 370 -14.44 6.02 21.70
C THR A 370 -15.04 4.61 21.60
N ASP A 371 -16.29 4.48 21.13
CA ASP A 371 -16.92 3.19 20.91
C ASP A 371 -16.33 2.50 19.67
N PRO A 372 -16.14 1.17 19.69
CA PRO A 372 -15.64 0.42 18.53
C PRO A 372 -16.73 0.21 17.49
N LEU A 373 -17.08 1.25 16.74
CA LEU A 373 -18.09 1.18 15.68
C LEU A 373 -17.51 0.58 14.40
N GLY A 374 -18.37 -0.03 13.57
CA GLY A 374 -17.96 -0.57 12.29
C GLY A 374 -17.43 0.52 11.36
N HIS A 375 -16.26 0.29 10.76
CA HIS A 375 -15.65 1.13 9.74
C HIS A 375 -15.43 0.32 8.48
N ARG A 376 -15.95 0.81 7.34
CA ARG A 376 -15.96 0.07 6.07
C ARG A 376 -14.55 -0.24 5.60
N ALA A 377 -14.37 -1.47 5.11
CA ALA A 377 -13.14 -1.95 4.49
C ALA A 377 -13.49 -2.89 3.33
N ILE A 378 -13.26 -2.46 2.10
CA ILE A 378 -13.48 -3.24 0.89
C ILE A 378 -12.12 -3.54 0.28
N GLY A 379 -11.74 -4.82 0.24
CA GLY A 379 -10.51 -5.28 -0.39
C GLY A 379 -10.64 -5.47 -1.91
N VAL A 380 -9.79 -6.31 -2.45
CA VAL A 380 -9.78 -6.62 -3.89
C VAL A 380 -10.91 -7.57 -4.30
N VAL A 381 -11.43 -8.33 -3.34
CA VAL A 381 -12.63 -9.19 -3.52
C VAL A 381 -13.81 -8.55 -2.81
N TYR A 382 -14.94 -8.48 -3.48
CA TYR A 382 -16.11 -7.81 -2.94
C TYR A 382 -17.43 -8.44 -3.39
N ASP A 383 -18.37 -8.58 -2.45
CA ASP A 383 -19.76 -8.95 -2.70
C ASP A 383 -20.70 -7.88 -2.09
N PRO A 384 -21.31 -7.00 -2.91
CA PRO A 384 -22.24 -5.98 -2.42
C PRO A 384 -23.41 -6.51 -1.58
N ALA A 385 -23.85 -7.76 -1.83
CA ALA A 385 -24.96 -8.35 -1.09
C ALA A 385 -24.56 -8.80 0.32
N ALA A 386 -23.30 -9.16 0.51
CA ALA A 386 -22.73 -9.58 1.79
C ALA A 386 -22.04 -8.45 2.57
N GLU A 387 -21.87 -7.27 1.97
CA GLU A 387 -21.07 -6.14 2.46
C GLU A 387 -21.33 -5.82 3.95
N ARG A 388 -22.58 -5.70 4.34
CA ARG A 388 -22.97 -5.36 5.72
C ARG A 388 -22.49 -6.36 6.80
N PHE A 389 -22.12 -7.57 6.42
CA PHE A 389 -21.68 -8.62 7.32
C PHE A 389 -20.17 -8.81 7.38
N GLY A 390 -19.46 -8.56 6.27
CA GLY A 390 -18.05 -8.89 6.10
C GLY A 390 -17.11 -7.67 5.98
N ASN A 391 -17.59 -6.51 5.52
CA ASN A 391 -16.74 -5.40 5.15
C ASN A 391 -16.75 -4.24 6.17
N TYR A 392 -16.92 -4.53 7.45
CA TYR A 392 -16.82 -3.52 8.53
C TYR A 392 -15.93 -4.00 9.66
N VAL A 393 -14.84 -3.25 9.89
CA VAL A 393 -13.89 -3.50 10.98
C VAL A 393 -14.28 -2.67 12.19
N PRO A 394 -14.58 -3.27 13.36
CA PRO A 394 -14.81 -2.52 14.58
C PRO A 394 -13.61 -1.64 14.93
N THR A 395 -13.81 -0.34 15.01
CA THR A 395 -12.77 0.69 15.04
C THR A 395 -13.06 1.75 16.09
N VAL A 396 -12.08 2.02 16.95
CA VAL A 396 -12.05 3.21 17.82
C VAL A 396 -11.37 4.32 17.01
N MET A 397 -12.17 5.17 16.37
CA MET A 397 -11.72 6.12 15.35
C MET A 397 -10.58 7.05 15.82
N PRO A 398 -10.68 7.71 16.99
CA PRO A 398 -9.64 8.62 17.45
C PRO A 398 -8.29 7.96 17.75
N LEU A 399 -8.29 6.66 18.02
CA LEU A 399 -7.05 5.91 18.24
C LEU A 399 -6.48 5.33 16.94
N ARG A 400 -7.32 5.16 15.91
CA ARG A 400 -6.92 4.53 14.66
C ARG A 400 -6.22 5.48 13.70
N TYR A 401 -6.67 6.73 13.61
CA TYR A 401 -6.15 7.77 12.72
C TYR A 401 -5.93 9.09 13.46
N ASP A 402 -5.19 10.00 12.86
CA ASP A 402 -5.06 11.41 13.30
C ASP A 402 -6.04 12.31 12.54
N ALA A 403 -6.40 11.92 11.31
CA ALA A 403 -7.39 12.59 10.49
C ALA A 403 -8.17 11.60 9.62
N LEU A 404 -9.38 11.96 9.24
CA LEU A 404 -10.24 11.19 8.35
C LEU A 404 -10.76 12.10 7.23
N LEU A 405 -10.57 11.69 5.98
CA LEU A 405 -11.23 12.27 4.81
C LEU A 405 -12.50 11.47 4.50
N TYR A 406 -13.64 12.10 4.65
CA TYR A 406 -14.94 11.51 4.35
C TYR A 406 -15.47 12.07 3.03
N ILE A 407 -15.81 11.16 2.09
CA ILE A 407 -16.41 11.46 0.79
C ILE A 407 -17.77 10.80 0.74
N ASP A 408 -18.85 11.60 0.67
CA ASP A 408 -20.20 11.05 0.82
C ASP A 408 -20.58 10.08 -0.31
N GLU A 409 -20.30 10.43 -1.55
CA GLU A 409 -20.59 9.60 -2.71
C GLU A 409 -19.37 9.43 -3.62
N THR A 410 -19.00 8.18 -3.89
CA THR A 410 -17.78 7.83 -4.61
C THR A 410 -18.07 7.10 -5.92
N ARG A 411 -17.06 7.06 -6.79
CA ARG A 411 -17.09 6.38 -8.09
C ARG A 411 -15.94 5.39 -8.20
N ALA A 412 -16.22 4.32 -8.95
CA ALA A 412 -15.21 3.34 -9.31
C ALA A 412 -14.04 3.98 -10.07
N LEU A 413 -12.82 3.47 -9.83
CA LEU A 413 -11.63 3.75 -10.64
C LEU A 413 -11.88 3.57 -12.14
N ARG A 414 -10.98 4.13 -12.93
CA ARG A 414 -10.95 3.98 -14.41
C ARG A 414 -9.72 3.13 -14.80
N PRO A 415 -9.82 1.78 -14.78
CA PRO A 415 -8.72 0.90 -15.15
C PRO A 415 -8.24 1.16 -16.59
N LEU A 416 -6.95 0.96 -16.85
CA LEU A 416 -6.37 1.08 -18.19
C LEU A 416 -6.78 -0.06 -19.10
N HIS A 417 -7.10 -1.22 -18.55
CA HIS A 417 -7.64 -2.40 -19.25
C HIS A 417 -8.64 -3.10 -18.35
N MET A 418 -9.69 -3.66 -18.93
CA MET A 418 -10.80 -4.31 -18.21
C MET A 418 -10.71 -5.84 -18.24
N GLU A 419 -9.87 -6.40 -19.10
CA GLU A 419 -9.69 -7.84 -19.20
C GLU A 419 -8.39 -8.25 -18.52
N GLU A 420 -8.49 -9.17 -17.56
CA GLU A 420 -7.35 -9.79 -16.90
C GLU A 420 -7.27 -11.27 -17.26
N ALA A 421 -6.05 -11.74 -17.48
CA ALA A 421 -5.82 -13.16 -17.69
C ALA A 421 -6.10 -13.91 -16.36
N ARG A 422 -7.16 -14.71 -16.35
CA ARG A 422 -7.48 -15.57 -15.21
C ARG A 422 -6.44 -16.68 -15.11
N ARG A 423 -5.73 -16.73 -13.97
CA ARG A 423 -5.00 -17.94 -13.56
C ARG A 423 -5.98 -18.84 -12.81
N GLU A 424 -6.38 -19.95 -13.40
CA GLU A 424 -7.30 -20.88 -12.77
C GLU A 424 -6.68 -21.50 -11.50
N GLY A 425 -7.42 -21.45 -10.38
CA GLY A 425 -7.07 -22.16 -9.15
C GLY A 425 -6.17 -21.40 -8.16
N GLU A 426 -5.96 -20.10 -8.34
CA GLU A 426 -5.23 -19.28 -7.35
C GLU A 426 -6.00 -19.21 -6.03
N LEU A 427 -5.28 -19.46 -4.93
CA LEU A 427 -5.80 -19.25 -3.57
C LEU A 427 -5.74 -17.76 -3.21
N PRO A 428 -6.65 -17.26 -2.34
CA PRO A 428 -6.54 -15.90 -1.83
C PRO A 428 -5.18 -15.69 -1.15
N GLU A 429 -4.42 -14.69 -1.59
CA GLU A 429 -3.08 -14.40 -1.05
C GLU A 429 -3.13 -13.48 0.17
N THR A 430 -4.30 -12.94 0.52
CA THR A 430 -4.47 -12.05 1.69
C THR A 430 -5.18 -12.76 2.83
N PHE A 431 -4.80 -12.40 4.07
CA PHE A 431 -5.50 -12.79 5.28
C PHE A 431 -5.86 -11.54 6.10
N PRO A 432 -7.13 -11.37 6.55
CA PRO A 432 -8.30 -12.17 6.17
C PRO A 432 -8.60 -12.10 4.68
N SER A 433 -9.13 -13.20 4.10
CA SER A 433 -9.41 -13.29 2.66
C SER A 433 -10.26 -12.13 2.17
N GLY A 434 -9.79 -11.42 1.14
CA GLY A 434 -10.51 -10.33 0.51
C GLY A 434 -10.26 -8.93 1.11
N MET A 435 -9.35 -8.80 2.06
CA MET A 435 -8.91 -7.48 2.57
C MET A 435 -7.50 -7.17 2.13
#